data_91b075848ee847a6cccb8ab53c2fdea1
#
_entry.id   91b075848ee847a6cccb8ab53c2fdea1
#
_cell.length_a   1.000
_cell.length_b   1.000
_cell.length_c   1.000
_cell.angle_alpha   90.00
_cell.angle_beta   90.00
_cell.angle_gamma   90.00
#
_symmetry.space_group_name_H-M   'P 1'
#
loop_
_entity.id
_entity.type
_entity.pdbx_description
1 polymer ?
#
loop_
_entity_poly.entity_id
_entity_poly.type
_entity_poly.pdbx_seq_one_letter_code
_entity_poly.pdbx_strand_id
1 'polypeptide(L)'
;MKTALVLGAGGFIGSHIVKRLRKDGYWVRGVDLKAPEFSDTEANEFIYGDLRDVEFVRRVIQYKGEQGNFYNSVPYRYIRPFDEIYQFAADMGGAGFVFTGEN
;
A
#
# COMPACT_ATOMS: atom_id res chain seq x y z
N MET A 1 7.51 -2.57 15.04
CA MET A 1 7.01 -1.46 14.20
C MET A 1 5.80 -1.95 13.40
N LYS A 2 4.78 -1.15 13.37
CA LYS A 2 3.60 -1.49 12.57
C LYS A 2 3.79 -1.08 11.12
N THR A 3 3.14 -1.83 10.25
CA THR A 3 3.20 -1.58 8.81
C THR A 3 1.82 -1.26 8.28
N ALA A 4 1.76 -0.36 7.31
CA ALA A 4 0.50 0.02 6.70
C ALA A 4 0.66 0.10 5.19
N LEU A 5 -0.38 -0.30 4.50
CA LEU A 5 -0.47 -0.18 3.06
C LEU A 5 -1.59 0.81 2.76
N VAL A 6 -1.28 1.84 1.98
CA VAL A 6 -2.27 2.85 1.62
C VAL A 6 -2.49 2.79 0.12
N LEU A 7 -3.67 2.33 -0.28
CA LEU A 7 -4.06 2.25 -1.68
C LEU A 7 -4.78 3.54 -2.05
N GLY A 8 -4.29 4.22 -3.06
CA GLY A 8 -4.75 5.56 -3.37
C GLY A 8 -3.94 6.62 -2.66
N ALA A 9 -2.68 6.34 -2.43
CA ALA A 9 -1.82 7.21 -1.62
C ALA A 9 -1.49 8.52 -2.31
N GLY A 10 -1.72 8.62 -3.61
CA GLY A 10 -1.49 9.88 -4.33
C GLY A 10 -2.67 10.83 -4.29
N GLY A 11 -3.81 10.39 -3.79
CA GLY A 11 -4.97 11.25 -3.68
C GLY A 11 -4.91 12.14 -2.46
N PHE A 12 -5.89 13.01 -2.34
CA PHE A 12 -5.89 13.98 -1.24
C PHE A 12 -5.97 13.29 0.12
N ILE A 13 -6.95 12.42 0.29
CA ILE A 13 -7.12 11.76 1.58
C ILE A 13 -6.00 10.78 1.83
N GLY A 14 -5.64 9.99 0.81
CA GLY A 14 -4.60 8.99 0.98
C GLY A 14 -3.26 9.58 1.36
N SER A 15 -2.91 10.72 0.74
CA SER A 15 -1.63 11.33 1.08
C SER A 15 -1.61 11.87 2.50
N HIS A 16 -2.72 12.37 3.00
CA HIS A 16 -2.80 12.82 4.39
C HIS A 16 -2.72 11.64 5.36
N ILE A 17 -3.32 10.52 5.01
CA ILE A 17 -3.22 9.33 5.85
C ILE A 17 -1.78 8.84 5.90
N VAL A 18 -1.09 8.86 4.76
CA VAL A 18 0.33 8.48 4.76
C VAL A 18 1.12 9.34 5.75
N LYS A 19 0.90 10.64 5.71
CA LYS A 19 1.62 11.54 6.63
C LYS A 19 1.34 11.21 8.07
N ARG A 20 0.09 10.95 8.40
CA ARG A 20 -0.28 10.65 9.77
C ARG A 20 0.33 9.33 10.24
N LEU A 21 0.29 8.32 9.38
CA LEU A 21 0.85 7.02 9.74
C LEU A 21 2.36 7.12 9.95
N ARG A 22 3.03 7.86 9.08
CA ARG A 22 4.47 8.05 9.26
C ARG A 22 4.78 8.77 10.56
N LYS A 23 3.99 9.77 10.88
CA LYS A 23 4.16 10.49 12.14
C LYS A 23 3.97 9.57 13.33
N ASP A 24 3.09 8.61 13.20
CA ASP A 24 2.81 7.66 14.28
C ASP A 24 3.80 6.49 14.30
N GLY A 25 4.81 6.52 13.46
CA GLY A 25 5.88 5.52 13.51
C GLY A 25 5.68 4.30 12.62
N TYR A 26 4.69 4.32 11.76
CA TYR A 26 4.46 3.20 10.86
C TYR A 26 5.47 3.17 9.73
N TRP A 27 5.73 1.95 9.25
CA TRP A 27 6.35 1.78 7.93
C TRP A 27 5.22 1.74 6.93
N VAL A 28 5.27 2.61 5.93
CA VAL A 28 4.13 2.81 5.03
C VAL A 28 4.53 2.56 3.59
N ARG A 29 3.76 1.70 2.92
CA ARG A 29 3.83 1.58 1.48
C ARG A 29 2.62 2.27 0.88
N GLY A 30 2.86 3.24 0.00
CA GLY A 30 1.80 3.90 -0.74
C GLY A 30 1.73 3.38 -2.16
N VAL A 31 0.53 3.28 -2.71
CA VAL A 31 0.32 2.79 -4.07
C VAL A 31 -0.68 3.68 -4.76
N ASP A 32 -0.35 4.11 -5.96
CA ASP A 32 -1.27 4.90 -6.77
C ASP A 32 -0.77 4.95 -8.22
N LEU A 33 -1.61 5.42 -9.10
CA LEU A 33 -1.19 5.69 -10.47
C LEU A 33 -0.29 6.90 -10.55
N LYS A 34 -0.43 7.82 -9.62
CA LYS A 34 0.33 9.07 -9.63
C LYS A 34 0.76 9.44 -8.23
N ALA A 35 1.79 10.27 -8.16
CA ALA A 35 2.24 10.81 -6.89
C ALA A 35 1.27 11.87 -6.37
N PRO A 36 1.36 12.22 -5.09
CA PRO A 36 0.55 13.32 -4.57
C PRO A 36 0.82 14.60 -5.34
N GLU A 37 -0.22 15.40 -5.48
CA GLU A 37 -0.16 16.55 -6.37
C GLU A 37 0.60 17.72 -5.77
N PHE A 38 0.46 17.94 -4.47
CA PHE A 38 0.94 19.17 -3.87
C PHE A 38 2.18 19.00 -3.00
N SER A 39 2.65 17.80 -2.81
CA SER A 39 3.84 17.57 -2.01
C SER A 39 4.39 16.20 -2.35
N ASP A 40 5.66 15.99 -2.01
CA ASP A 40 6.24 14.67 -2.16
C ASP A 40 5.59 13.72 -1.17
N THR A 41 5.51 12.46 -1.55
CA THR A 41 4.99 11.46 -0.64
C THR A 41 5.92 11.27 0.54
N GLU A 42 5.35 11.01 1.70
CA GLU A 42 6.13 10.65 2.87
C GLU A 42 6.16 9.16 3.13
N ALA A 43 5.61 8.36 2.23
CA ALA A 43 5.65 6.92 2.38
C ALA A 43 7.09 6.42 2.32
N ASN A 44 7.36 5.37 3.07
CA ASN A 44 8.66 4.73 3.00
C ASN A 44 8.92 4.15 1.62
N GLU A 45 7.87 3.65 1.00
CA GLU A 45 7.95 3.08 -0.32
C GLU A 45 6.71 3.50 -1.09
N PHE A 46 6.89 4.00 -2.31
CA PHE A 46 5.75 4.38 -3.14
C PHE A 46 5.84 3.60 -4.43
N ILE A 47 4.79 2.85 -4.73
CA ILE A 47 4.78 1.98 -5.90
C ILE A 47 3.72 2.50 -6.86
N TYR A 48 4.13 2.76 -8.09
CA TYR A 48 3.22 3.23 -9.12
C TYR A 48 2.62 2.03 -9.83
N GLY A 49 1.33 2.03 -9.97
CA GLY A 49 0.67 0.96 -10.68
C GLY A 49 -0.82 1.11 -10.66
N ASP A 50 -1.46 0.26 -11.45
CA ASP A 50 -2.91 0.32 -11.66
C ASP A 50 -3.58 -0.68 -10.75
N LEU A 51 -4.34 -0.18 -9.79
CA LEU A 51 -5.03 -1.05 -8.84
C LEU A 51 -6.22 -1.78 -9.46
N ARG A 52 -6.49 -1.56 -10.74
CA ARG A 52 -7.45 -2.39 -11.46
C ARG A 52 -6.82 -3.67 -11.97
N ASP A 53 -5.51 -3.79 -11.89
CA ASP A 53 -4.79 -4.99 -12.31
C ASP A 53 -4.64 -5.92 -11.11
N VAL A 54 -5.35 -7.04 -11.15
CA VAL A 54 -5.39 -7.97 -10.02
C VAL A 54 -4.01 -8.53 -9.68
N GLU A 55 -3.21 -8.82 -10.70
CA GLU A 55 -1.87 -9.33 -10.42
C GLU A 55 -0.99 -8.30 -9.73
N PHE A 56 -1.14 -7.05 -10.14
CA PHE A 56 -0.41 -5.99 -9.46
C PHE A 56 -0.84 -5.88 -8.00
N VAL A 57 -2.13 -5.95 -7.75
CA VAL A 57 -2.64 -5.85 -6.39
C VAL A 57 -2.10 -6.99 -5.53
N ARG A 58 -2.08 -8.20 -6.07
CA ARG A 58 -1.55 -9.33 -5.31
C ARG A 58 -0.14 -9.10 -4.82
N ARG A 59 0.67 -8.44 -5.62
CA ARG A 59 2.04 -8.18 -5.22
C ARG A 59 2.15 -7.10 -4.18
N VAL A 60 1.41 -6.01 -4.36
CA VAL A 60 1.60 -4.87 -3.47
C VAL A 60 1.04 -5.10 -2.09
N ILE A 61 0.14 -6.04 -1.91
CA ILE A 61 -0.40 -6.31 -0.59
C ILE A 61 0.50 -7.22 0.25
N GLN A 62 1.62 -7.65 -0.29
CA GLN A 62 2.54 -8.52 0.42
C GLN A 62 3.68 -7.70 0.98
N TYR A 63 3.90 -7.81 2.27
CA TYR A 63 5.02 -7.17 2.93
C TYR A 63 6.02 -8.26 3.30
N LYS A 64 7.28 -8.08 2.92
CA LYS A 64 8.26 -9.10 3.20
C LYS A 64 9.38 -8.59 4.07
N GLY A 65 8.99 -8.06 5.19
CA GLY A 65 9.94 -7.73 6.21
C GLY A 65 10.67 -6.44 5.92
N GLU A 66 11.79 -6.29 6.58
CA GLU A 66 12.44 -5.01 6.67
C GLU A 66 13.13 -4.55 5.40
N GLN A 67 13.39 -5.46 4.49
CA GLN A 67 13.89 -5.05 3.19
C GLN A 67 12.85 -4.27 2.44
N GLY A 68 11.59 -4.48 2.76
CA GLY A 68 10.55 -3.63 2.23
C GLY A 68 10.18 -3.84 0.78
N ASN A 69 10.92 -4.60 0.03
CA ASN A 69 10.54 -4.77 -1.35
C ASN A 69 9.55 -5.92 -1.49
N PHE A 70 8.82 -5.87 -2.58
CA PHE A 70 7.86 -6.91 -2.83
C PHE A 70 8.32 -7.66 -4.07
N TYR A 71 8.77 -8.84 -3.86
CA TYR A 71 9.18 -9.67 -4.96
C TYR A 71 8.54 -11.02 -4.85
N ASN A 72 8.27 -11.56 -5.98
CA ASN A 72 7.59 -12.83 -6.06
C ASN A 72 8.53 -14.00 -5.84
N SER A 73 9.80 -13.78 -5.68
CA SER A 73 10.75 -14.87 -5.48
C SER A 73 10.89 -15.26 -4.02
N VAL A 74 10.25 -14.58 -3.12
CA VAL A 74 10.36 -14.90 -1.70
C VAL A 74 9.49 -16.11 -1.38
N PRO A 75 10.03 -17.10 -0.67
CA PRO A 75 9.18 -18.23 -0.26
C PRO A 75 7.98 -17.76 0.55
N TYR A 76 6.87 -18.44 0.35
CA TYR A 76 5.61 -18.02 0.94
C TYR A 76 5.72 -17.82 2.45
N ARG A 77 6.46 -18.63 3.14
CA ARG A 77 6.55 -18.55 4.61
C ARG A 77 7.22 -17.28 5.10
N TYR A 78 7.87 -16.54 4.22
CA TYR A 78 8.51 -15.28 4.60
C TYR A 78 7.69 -14.07 4.21
N ILE A 79 6.54 -14.29 3.62
CA ILE A 79 5.66 -13.18 3.25
C ILE A 79 4.78 -12.87 4.45
N ARG A 80 4.71 -11.60 4.78
CA ARG A 80 3.90 -11.17 5.91
C ARG A 80 2.86 -10.18 5.42
N PRO A 81 1.67 -10.23 6.00
CA PRO A 81 0.67 -9.22 5.66
C PRO A 81 1.00 -7.89 6.32
N PHE A 82 0.47 -6.84 5.77
CA PHE A 82 0.51 -5.56 6.45
C PHE A 82 -0.37 -5.61 7.69
N ASP A 83 0.01 -4.84 8.70
CA ASP A 83 -0.82 -4.76 9.89
C ASP A 83 -2.14 -4.06 9.60
N GLU A 84 -2.09 -3.04 8.74
CA GLU A 84 -3.29 -2.29 8.38
C GLU A 84 -3.27 -1.97 6.90
N ILE A 85 -4.45 -1.98 6.29
CA ILE A 85 -4.60 -1.62 4.89
C ILE A 85 -5.70 -0.58 4.78
N TYR A 86 -5.36 0.56 4.18
CA TYR A 86 -6.29 1.66 3.97
C TYR A 86 -6.58 1.78 2.49
N GLN A 87 -7.85 1.72 2.13
CA GLN A 87 -8.26 1.70 0.73
C GLN A 87 -8.98 2.99 0.39
N PHE A 88 -8.30 3.86 -0.35
CA PHE A 88 -8.87 5.11 -0.81
C PHE A 88 -8.88 5.21 -2.33
N ALA A 89 -8.46 4.16 -3.02
CA ALA A 89 -8.48 4.18 -4.48
C ALA A 89 -9.92 4.13 -4.95
N ALA A 90 -10.22 4.97 -5.94
CA ALA A 90 -11.58 5.08 -6.44
C ALA A 90 -12.00 3.83 -7.20
N ASP A 91 -11.08 3.16 -7.83
CA ASP A 91 -11.40 2.10 -8.76
C ASP A 91 -10.39 0.99 -8.59
N MET A 92 -10.85 -0.15 -8.13
CA MET A 92 -10.00 -1.31 -7.96
C MET A 92 -10.37 -2.37 -8.96
N GLY A 93 -9.43 -3.23 -9.26
CA GLY A 93 -9.65 -4.26 -10.24
C GLY A 93 -10.66 -5.28 -9.78
N GLY A 94 -11.49 -5.69 -10.69
CA GLY A 94 -12.40 -6.78 -10.45
C GLY A 94 -13.49 -6.45 -9.45
N ALA A 95 -14.71 -6.64 -9.80
CA ALA A 95 -15.84 -6.25 -8.97
C ALA A 95 -15.83 -6.96 -7.63
N GLY A 96 -15.33 -7.99 -7.41
CA GLY A 96 -15.39 -8.67 -6.15
C GLY A 96 -14.19 -8.49 -5.26
N PHE A 97 -13.33 -7.56 -5.61
CA PHE A 97 -12.11 -7.43 -4.84
C PHE A 97 -12.35 -6.58 -3.60
N VAL A 98 -12.26 -7.21 -2.45
CA VAL A 98 -12.57 -6.56 -1.19
C VAL A 98 -11.44 -6.80 -0.21
N PHE A 99 -11.04 -5.74 0.46
CA PHE A 99 -10.14 -5.86 1.60
C PHE A 99 -10.96 -5.89 2.86
N THR A 100 -10.94 -6.97 3.53
CA THR A 100 -11.65 -7.03 4.76
C THR A 100 -10.78 -6.62 5.89
N GLY A 101 -9.65 -6.31 5.60
CA GLY A 101 -8.79 -5.77 6.58
C GLY A 101 -8.88 -6.45 7.87
N GLU A 102 -9.07 -6.98 8.24
CA GLU A 102 -9.10 -7.51 9.36
C GLU A 102 -8.89 -6.82 10.21
N ASN A 103 -8.96 -6.21 9.98
CA ASN A 103 -8.75 -5.57 10.48
C ASN A 103 -9.10 -5.17 10.90
#